data_d11fa11852c0e297a879897395bb9865
#
_entry.id   d11fa11852c0e297a879897395bb9865
#
_cell.length_a   1.000
_cell.length_b   1.000
_cell.length_c   1.000
_cell.angle_alpha   90.00
_cell.angle_beta   90.00
_cell.angle_gamma   90.00
#
_symmetry.space_group_name_H-M   'P 1'
#
loop_
_entity.id
_entity.type
_entity.pdbx_description
1 polymer ?
#
loop_
_entity_poly.entity_id
_entity_poly.type
_entity_poly.pdbx_seq_one_letter_code
_entity_poly.pdbx_strand_id
1 'polypeptide(L)'
;MDDHLLRYDKEKELVFIDCETMNLCLNKCNNLPWQIAMLKVKGDKIIDSRDLYIKWDTDLKISKEAADITRFDPSKLDKLGIEPKQAFDEVSDWLSNADHIVGHNLLGFDIYILRILYKEFGANKLLKQIPSKIIDTLSIAKGVKLGLQYNRDVDFLAYQYKMYHIIK
;
A
#
# COMPACT_ATOMS: atom_id res chain seq x y z
N MET A 1 27.69 18.83 7.12
CA MET A 1 26.62 17.82 7.20
C MET A 1 26.87 16.87 6.05
N ASP A 2 27.03 15.59 6.35
CA ASP A 2 27.34 14.59 5.32
C ASP A 2 26.17 14.42 4.36
N ASP A 3 26.22 15.08 3.23
CA ASP A 3 25.19 15.17 2.19
C ASP A 3 24.79 13.80 1.62
N HIS A 4 25.65 12.79 1.79
CA HIS A 4 25.41 11.44 1.30
C HIS A 4 24.30 10.69 2.08
N LEU A 5 24.04 11.06 3.34
CA LEU A 5 22.95 10.47 4.14
C LEU A 5 21.55 10.91 3.68
N LEU A 6 21.47 11.99 2.89
CA LEU A 6 20.23 12.53 2.36
C LEU A 6 20.04 12.22 0.87
N ARG A 7 20.96 11.49 0.25
CA ARG A 7 20.86 11.16 -1.18
C ARG A 7 19.90 9.99 -1.39
N TYR A 8 18.75 10.31 -1.96
CA TYR A 8 17.89 9.32 -2.58
C TYR A 8 18.59 8.78 -3.85
N ASP A 9 18.73 7.45 -3.93
CA ASP A 9 19.24 6.80 -5.13
C ASP A 9 18.15 6.80 -6.21
N LYS A 10 18.29 7.73 -7.17
CA LYS A 10 17.32 7.94 -8.25
C LYS A 10 17.21 6.77 -9.22
N GLU A 11 18.16 5.84 -9.19
CA GLU A 11 18.10 4.64 -10.01
C GLU A 11 17.22 3.55 -9.41
N LYS A 12 16.89 3.65 -8.12
CA LYS A 12 15.99 2.72 -7.44
C LYS A 12 14.56 2.87 -7.92
N GLU A 13 13.92 1.71 -8.11
CA GLU A 13 12.49 1.62 -8.43
C GLU A 13 11.68 1.45 -7.15
N LEU A 14 10.78 2.39 -6.91
CA LEU A 14 9.83 2.34 -5.81
C LEU A 14 8.46 1.94 -6.34
N VAL A 15 7.81 1.00 -5.65
CA VAL A 15 6.40 0.69 -5.87
C VAL A 15 5.61 1.18 -4.66
N PHE A 16 4.78 2.20 -4.87
CA PHE A 16 3.79 2.61 -3.88
C PHE A 16 2.57 1.72 -4.01
N ILE A 17 2.02 1.27 -2.90
CA ILE A 17 0.85 0.39 -2.87
C ILE A 17 -0.12 0.80 -1.79
N ASP A 18 -1.42 0.65 -2.09
CA ASP A 18 -2.53 0.84 -1.18
C ASP A 18 -3.63 -0.15 -1.51
N CYS A 19 -4.31 -0.71 -0.49
CA CYS A 19 -5.35 -1.72 -0.63
C CYS A 19 -6.67 -1.25 -0.04
N GLU A 20 -7.74 -1.30 -0.82
CA GLU A 20 -9.09 -1.13 -0.33
C GLU A 20 -9.76 -2.49 -0.09
N THR A 21 -10.43 -2.62 1.04
CA THR A 21 -10.92 -3.90 1.53
C THR A 21 -12.39 -3.86 1.96
N MET A 22 -12.98 -5.05 2.11
CA MET A 22 -14.37 -5.18 2.56
C MET A 22 -14.64 -4.54 3.93
N ASN A 23 -13.65 -4.56 4.81
CA ASN A 23 -13.77 -4.07 6.18
C ASN A 23 -12.47 -3.41 6.65
N LEU A 24 -12.60 -2.53 7.63
CA LEU A 24 -11.45 -1.87 8.28
C LEU A 24 -10.79 -2.74 9.37
N CYS A 25 -11.35 -3.91 9.65
CA CYS A 25 -10.90 -4.78 10.74
C CYS A 25 -10.28 -6.07 10.20
N LEU A 26 -9.04 -6.36 10.61
CA LEU A 26 -8.32 -7.57 10.24
C LEU A 26 -8.73 -8.81 11.03
N ASN A 27 -9.35 -8.64 12.21
CA ASN A 27 -9.46 -9.71 13.21
C ASN A 27 -10.76 -10.52 13.18
N LYS A 28 -11.76 -10.15 12.41
CA LYS A 28 -13.12 -10.70 12.51
C LYS A 28 -13.69 -11.31 11.24
N CYS A 29 -13.04 -11.22 10.12
CA CYS A 29 -13.57 -11.71 8.84
C CYS A 29 -12.44 -11.96 7.83
N ASN A 30 -12.73 -12.77 6.82
CA ASN A 30 -11.93 -12.84 5.61
C ASN A 30 -12.02 -11.46 4.92
N ASN A 31 -11.02 -10.64 5.13
CA ASN A 31 -11.01 -9.27 4.61
C ASN A 31 -10.36 -9.26 3.22
N LEU A 32 -11.16 -9.52 2.20
CA LEU A 32 -10.67 -9.58 0.83
C LEU A 32 -10.43 -8.16 0.28
N PRO A 33 -9.32 -7.93 -0.42
CA PRO A 33 -9.13 -6.70 -1.17
C PRO A 33 -10.07 -6.69 -2.38
N TRP A 34 -10.74 -5.57 -2.61
CA TRP A 34 -11.53 -5.36 -3.81
C TRP A 34 -10.87 -4.35 -4.76
N GLN A 35 -9.89 -3.58 -4.26
CA GLN A 35 -9.04 -2.71 -5.07
C GLN A 35 -7.61 -2.73 -4.55
N ILE A 36 -6.65 -2.77 -5.45
CA ILE A 36 -5.23 -2.57 -5.16
C ILE A 36 -4.71 -1.53 -6.14
N ALA A 37 -4.31 -0.39 -5.61
CA ALA A 37 -3.69 0.69 -6.38
C ALA A 37 -2.17 0.63 -6.22
N MET A 38 -1.45 0.79 -7.33
CA MET A 38 0.01 0.80 -7.34
C MET A 38 0.55 1.89 -8.25
N LEU A 39 1.62 2.54 -7.82
CA LEU A 39 2.40 3.49 -8.61
C LEU A 39 3.86 3.04 -8.63
N LYS A 40 4.45 3.00 -9.82
CA LYS A 40 5.87 2.73 -10.01
C LYS A 40 6.60 4.06 -10.23
N VAL A 41 7.58 4.32 -9.39
CA VAL A 41 8.33 5.59 -9.40
C VAL A 41 9.82 5.29 -9.56
N LYS A 42 10.47 6.03 -10.44
CA LYS A 42 11.92 6.02 -10.58
C LYS A 42 12.43 7.46 -10.61
N GLY A 43 13.35 7.77 -9.70
CA GLY A 43 13.76 9.15 -9.47
C GLY A 43 12.61 9.99 -8.94
N ASP A 44 12.24 11.01 -9.69
CA ASP A 44 11.14 11.95 -9.42
C ASP A 44 9.95 11.77 -10.37
N LYS A 45 9.90 10.66 -11.11
CA LYS A 45 8.89 10.42 -12.14
C LYS A 45 8.06 9.17 -11.82
N ILE A 46 6.75 9.30 -11.99
CA ILE A 46 5.86 8.15 -12.09
C ILE A 46 6.07 7.55 -13.49
N ILE A 47 6.51 6.30 -13.56
CA ILE A 47 6.80 5.60 -14.81
C ILE A 47 5.71 4.61 -15.22
N ASP A 48 4.90 4.14 -14.27
CA ASP A 48 3.75 3.28 -14.52
C ASP A 48 2.74 3.36 -13.36
N SER A 49 1.49 2.95 -13.60
CA SER A 49 0.44 2.88 -12.58
C SER A 49 -0.52 1.74 -12.84
N ARG A 50 -1.10 1.19 -11.77
CA ARG A 50 -2.17 0.20 -11.83
C ARG A 50 -3.24 0.56 -10.82
N ASP A 51 -4.48 0.35 -11.24
CA ASP A 51 -5.66 0.43 -10.39
C ASP A 51 -6.49 -0.84 -10.66
N LEU A 52 -6.27 -1.86 -9.83
CA LEU A 52 -6.78 -3.21 -10.03
C LEU A 52 -8.05 -3.39 -9.19
N TYR A 53 -9.19 -3.52 -9.84
CA TYR A 53 -10.45 -3.91 -9.21
C TYR A 53 -10.57 -5.44 -9.26
N ILE A 54 -10.75 -6.10 -8.12
CA ILE A 54 -10.68 -7.56 -7.99
C ILE A 54 -12.08 -8.12 -7.81
N LYS A 55 -12.55 -8.88 -8.77
CA LYS A 55 -13.87 -9.52 -8.76
C LYS A 55 -13.75 -10.94 -8.22
N TRP A 56 -14.03 -11.10 -6.93
CA TRP A 56 -14.05 -12.41 -6.27
C TRP A 56 -15.31 -13.20 -6.60
N ASP A 57 -15.23 -14.53 -6.63
CA ASP A 57 -16.36 -15.44 -6.83
C ASP A 57 -17.33 -15.48 -5.61
N THR A 58 -17.19 -14.56 -4.71
CA THR A 58 -18.02 -14.45 -3.51
C THR A 58 -18.56 -13.03 -3.37
N ASP A 59 -19.77 -12.90 -2.85
CA ASP A 59 -20.35 -11.60 -2.54
C ASP A 59 -19.48 -10.85 -1.52
N LEU A 60 -18.98 -9.71 -1.96
CA LEU A 60 -18.23 -8.80 -1.10
C LEU A 60 -19.21 -8.11 -0.14
N LYS A 61 -19.24 -8.56 1.12
CA LYS A 61 -20.03 -7.91 2.17
C LYS A 61 -19.29 -6.71 2.71
N ILE A 62 -19.29 -5.60 1.96
CA ILE A 62 -18.61 -4.37 2.35
C ILE A 62 -19.41 -3.70 3.46
N SER A 63 -18.77 -3.41 4.59
CA SER A 63 -19.40 -2.67 5.68
C SER A 63 -19.71 -1.23 5.22
N LYS A 64 -20.75 -0.64 5.82
CA LYS A 64 -21.12 0.75 5.48
C LYS A 64 -19.96 1.70 5.74
N GLU A 65 -19.29 1.53 6.85
CA GLU A 65 -18.12 2.35 7.23
C GLU A 65 -16.98 2.21 6.21
N ALA A 66 -16.72 0.98 5.74
CA ALA A 66 -15.71 0.75 4.69
C ALA A 66 -16.15 1.40 3.38
N ALA A 67 -17.40 1.22 2.96
CA ALA A 67 -17.92 1.81 1.73
C ALA A 67 -17.84 3.36 1.74
N ASP A 68 -18.17 3.99 2.87
CA ASP A 68 -18.13 5.44 3.03
C ASP A 68 -16.68 5.99 2.95
N ILE A 69 -15.71 5.30 3.56
CA ILE A 69 -14.31 5.71 3.57
C ILE A 69 -13.65 5.46 2.22
N THR A 70 -13.84 4.27 1.66
CA THR A 70 -13.17 3.83 0.42
C THR A 70 -13.88 4.32 -0.83
N ARG A 71 -15.08 4.90 -0.69
CA ARG A 71 -15.96 5.29 -1.80
C ARG A 71 -16.24 4.14 -2.75
N PHE A 72 -16.52 2.96 -2.17
CA PHE A 72 -16.82 1.77 -2.93
C PHE A 72 -17.96 1.99 -3.92
N ASP A 73 -17.70 1.66 -5.19
CA ASP A 73 -18.68 1.76 -6.26
C ASP A 73 -18.82 0.38 -6.95
N PRO A 74 -19.93 -0.33 -6.72
CA PRO A 74 -20.17 -1.63 -7.35
C PRO A 74 -20.12 -1.58 -8.88
N SER A 75 -20.53 -0.46 -9.48
CA SER A 75 -20.54 -0.30 -10.93
C SER A 75 -19.13 -0.28 -11.53
N LYS A 76 -18.15 0.23 -10.78
CA LYS A 76 -16.73 0.15 -11.16
C LYS A 76 -16.21 -1.27 -11.09
N LEU A 77 -16.53 -1.98 -10.01
CA LEU A 77 -16.15 -3.38 -9.85
C LEU A 77 -16.73 -4.25 -10.98
N ASP A 78 -18.00 -4.02 -11.36
CA ASP A 78 -18.64 -4.76 -12.46
C ASP A 78 -17.99 -4.50 -13.80
N LYS A 79 -17.58 -3.25 -14.08
CA LYS A 79 -17.03 -2.84 -15.38
C LYS A 79 -15.54 -3.11 -15.53
N LEU A 80 -14.78 -2.93 -14.45
CA LEU A 80 -13.32 -2.92 -14.46
C LEU A 80 -12.72 -4.11 -13.71
N GLY A 81 -13.56 -4.91 -13.03
CA GLY A 81 -13.11 -6.02 -12.21
C GLY A 81 -12.43 -7.10 -13.03
N ILE A 82 -11.26 -7.50 -12.56
CA ILE A 82 -10.47 -8.59 -13.11
C ILE A 82 -10.49 -9.80 -12.17
N GLU A 83 -10.15 -10.96 -12.70
CA GLU A 83 -10.05 -12.18 -11.90
C GLU A 83 -8.96 -12.05 -10.82
N PRO A 84 -9.18 -12.62 -9.62
CA PRO A 84 -8.22 -12.57 -8.52
C PRO A 84 -6.83 -13.09 -8.91
N LYS A 85 -6.77 -14.11 -9.78
CA LYS A 85 -5.50 -14.66 -10.27
C LYS A 85 -4.72 -13.65 -11.11
N GLN A 86 -5.39 -12.92 -11.98
CA GLN A 86 -4.76 -11.88 -12.79
C GLN A 86 -4.23 -10.76 -11.89
N ALA A 87 -5.02 -10.31 -10.92
CA ALA A 87 -4.57 -9.31 -9.95
C ALA A 87 -3.35 -9.78 -9.15
N PHE A 88 -3.37 -11.06 -8.70
CA PHE A 88 -2.23 -11.67 -8.01
C PHE A 88 -0.96 -11.66 -8.88
N ASP A 89 -1.05 -12.02 -10.15
CA ASP A 89 0.09 -12.07 -11.04
C ASP A 89 0.70 -10.68 -11.25
N GLU A 90 -0.12 -9.66 -11.48
CA GLU A 90 0.33 -8.28 -11.62
C GLU A 90 0.96 -7.73 -10.34
N VAL A 91 0.31 -7.92 -9.19
CA VAL A 91 0.84 -7.49 -7.89
C VAL A 91 2.17 -8.20 -7.59
N SER A 92 2.24 -9.52 -7.82
CA SER A 92 3.44 -10.31 -7.55
C SER A 92 4.61 -9.89 -8.43
N ASP A 93 4.38 -9.63 -9.70
CA ASP A 93 5.40 -9.15 -10.63
C ASP A 93 5.95 -7.78 -10.16
N TRP A 94 5.08 -6.84 -9.87
CA TRP A 94 5.47 -5.50 -9.43
C TRP A 94 6.25 -5.51 -8.13
N LEU A 95 5.75 -6.22 -7.10
CA LEU A 95 6.38 -6.24 -5.78
C LEU A 95 7.68 -7.05 -5.77
N SER A 96 7.80 -8.10 -6.61
CA SER A 96 9.02 -8.89 -6.70
C SER A 96 10.16 -8.10 -7.35
N ASN A 97 9.85 -7.29 -8.36
CA ASN A 97 10.83 -6.53 -9.12
C ASN A 97 11.20 -5.17 -8.48
N ALA A 98 10.37 -4.65 -7.57
CA ALA A 98 10.66 -3.40 -6.88
C ALA A 98 11.93 -3.48 -6.03
N ASP A 99 12.73 -2.40 -6.00
CA ASP A 99 13.80 -2.22 -5.02
C ASP A 99 13.21 -1.96 -3.62
N HIS A 100 12.17 -1.10 -3.56
CA HIS A 100 11.44 -0.79 -2.34
C HIS A 100 9.94 -0.73 -2.58
N ILE A 101 9.17 -1.10 -1.56
CA ILE A 101 7.71 -1.06 -1.53
C ILE A 101 7.30 -0.03 -0.49
N VAL A 102 6.54 0.95 -0.89
CA VAL A 102 6.15 2.10 -0.05
C VAL A 102 4.66 2.09 0.18
N GLY A 103 4.23 2.33 1.41
CA GLY A 103 2.82 2.50 1.75
C GLY A 103 2.63 3.15 3.11
N HIS A 104 1.39 3.50 3.43
CA HIS A 104 1.05 4.11 4.71
C HIS A 104 0.39 3.09 5.63
N ASN A 105 0.99 2.80 6.77
CA ASN A 105 0.57 1.72 7.67
C ASN A 105 0.64 0.32 6.99
N LEU A 106 1.50 0.19 6.01
CA LEU A 106 1.65 -1.01 5.19
C LEU A 106 1.94 -2.25 6.05
N LEU A 107 2.85 -2.12 7.03
CA LEU A 107 3.19 -3.21 7.97
C LEU A 107 2.06 -3.51 8.96
N GLY A 108 1.16 -2.56 9.21
CA GLY A 108 0.04 -2.72 10.13
C GLY A 108 -1.26 -3.19 9.46
N PHE A 109 -1.38 -3.05 8.13
CA PHE A 109 -2.61 -3.38 7.43
C PHE A 109 -2.38 -4.12 6.11
N ASP A 110 -1.87 -3.46 5.07
CA ASP A 110 -1.84 -3.99 3.70
C ASP A 110 -1.05 -5.29 3.57
N ILE A 111 0.01 -5.48 4.36
CA ILE A 111 0.78 -6.73 4.36
C ILE A 111 -0.09 -7.95 4.73
N TYR A 112 -1.09 -7.76 5.59
CA TYR A 112 -2.02 -8.84 5.95
C TYR A 112 -3.02 -9.11 4.84
N ILE A 113 -3.43 -8.08 4.10
CA ILE A 113 -4.30 -8.19 2.94
C ILE A 113 -3.58 -8.89 1.79
N LEU A 114 -2.35 -8.49 1.51
CA LEU A 114 -1.48 -9.18 0.54
C LEU A 114 -1.26 -10.65 0.93
N ARG A 115 -1.15 -10.95 2.24
CA ARG A 115 -1.06 -12.33 2.73
C ARG A 115 -2.26 -13.19 2.34
N ILE A 116 -3.47 -12.63 2.39
CA ILE A 116 -4.69 -13.34 1.98
C ILE A 116 -4.58 -13.67 0.49
N LEU A 117 -4.27 -12.68 -0.34
CA LEU A 117 -4.11 -12.84 -1.78
C LEU A 117 -3.01 -13.88 -2.12
N TYR A 118 -1.84 -13.77 -1.51
CA TYR A 118 -0.73 -14.70 -1.76
C TYR A 118 -0.99 -16.12 -1.25
N LYS A 119 -1.73 -16.27 -0.16
CA LYS A 119 -2.13 -17.58 0.38
C LYS A 119 -3.09 -18.29 -0.56
N GLU A 120 -4.03 -17.56 -1.14
CA GLU A 120 -5.02 -18.10 -2.09
C GLU A 120 -4.33 -18.79 -3.27
N PHE A 121 -3.24 -18.24 -3.76
CA PHE A 121 -2.48 -18.78 -4.90
C PHE A 121 -1.22 -19.56 -4.51
N GLY A 122 -1.08 -19.98 -3.25
CA GLY A 122 0.02 -20.82 -2.77
C GLY A 122 1.40 -20.16 -2.79
N ALA A 123 1.50 -18.85 -2.91
CA ALA A 123 2.74 -18.11 -3.13
C ALA A 123 3.38 -17.56 -1.84
N ASN A 124 3.22 -18.22 -0.71
CA ASN A 124 3.73 -17.78 0.60
C ASN A 124 5.25 -17.53 0.64
N LYS A 125 6.04 -18.19 -0.24
CA LYS A 125 7.49 -17.97 -0.31
C LYS A 125 7.84 -16.58 -0.82
N LEU A 126 7.13 -16.10 -1.86
CA LEU A 126 7.32 -14.76 -2.41
C LEU A 126 6.98 -13.69 -1.37
N LEU A 127 5.90 -13.89 -0.62
CA LEU A 127 5.48 -12.98 0.43
C LEU A 127 6.57 -12.78 1.51
N LYS A 128 7.40 -13.77 1.80
CA LYS A 128 8.47 -13.67 2.81
C LYS A 128 9.59 -12.70 2.41
N GLN A 129 9.73 -12.38 1.14
CA GLN A 129 10.77 -11.45 0.65
C GLN A 129 10.30 -9.98 0.70
N ILE A 130 8.99 -9.75 0.67
CA ILE A 130 8.40 -8.41 0.63
C ILE A 130 8.76 -7.57 1.85
N PRO A 131 8.68 -8.06 3.11
CA PRO A 131 8.91 -7.23 4.30
C PRO A 131 10.29 -6.56 4.35
N SER A 132 11.31 -7.17 3.77
CA SER A 132 12.66 -6.58 3.76
C SER A 132 12.81 -5.36 2.84
N LYS A 133 11.83 -5.15 1.95
CA LYS A 133 11.81 -4.04 0.99
C LYS A 133 10.87 -2.90 1.42
N ILE A 134 10.11 -3.07 2.51
CA ILE A 134 9.04 -2.15 2.89
C ILE A 134 9.60 -0.87 3.51
N ILE A 135 9.06 0.25 3.03
CA ILE A 135 9.16 1.58 3.64
C ILE A 135 7.75 1.97 4.08
N ASP A 136 7.49 1.88 5.40
CA ASP A 136 6.19 2.25 5.98
C ASP A 136 6.22 3.71 6.43
N THR A 137 5.47 4.56 5.72
CA THR A 137 5.47 6.00 5.98
C THR A 137 4.85 6.37 7.33
N LEU A 138 3.93 5.55 7.88
CA LEU A 138 3.40 5.77 9.23
C LEU A 138 4.48 5.52 10.28
N SER A 139 5.30 4.49 10.11
CA SER A 139 6.43 4.19 11.01
C SER A 139 7.47 5.31 10.98
N ILE A 140 7.77 5.85 9.81
CA ILE A 140 8.65 7.01 9.65
C ILE A 140 8.05 8.23 10.35
N ALA A 141 6.76 8.54 10.11
CA ALA A 141 6.09 9.68 10.74
C ALA A 141 6.08 9.57 12.28
N LYS A 142 5.86 8.37 12.82
CA LYS A 142 5.95 8.12 14.27
C LYS A 142 7.37 8.33 14.79
N GLY A 143 8.38 7.84 14.09
CA GLY A 143 9.78 8.04 14.44
C GLY A 143 10.19 9.52 14.44
N VAL A 144 9.79 10.26 13.41
CA VAL A 144 10.00 11.72 13.32
C VAL A 144 9.28 12.45 14.46
N LYS A 145 8.02 12.06 14.79
CA LYS A 145 7.28 12.64 15.92
C LYS A 145 8.02 12.45 17.25
N LEU A 146 8.54 11.26 17.52
CA LEU A 146 9.32 10.99 18.71
C LEU A 146 10.60 11.83 18.74
N GLY A 147 11.32 11.95 17.63
CA GLY A 147 12.49 12.81 17.50
C GLY A 147 12.17 14.29 17.73
N LEU A 148 11.03 14.75 17.22
CA LEU A 148 10.58 16.15 17.36
C LEU A 148 10.07 16.47 18.77
N GLN A 149 9.58 15.50 19.54
CA GLN A 149 9.24 15.70 20.96
C GLN A 149 10.47 16.07 21.81
N TYR A 150 11.65 15.66 21.36
CA TYR A 150 12.92 16.06 21.99
C TYR A 150 13.48 17.37 21.43
N ASN A 151 13.00 17.82 20.26
CA ASN A 151 13.48 19.04 19.58
C ASN A 151 12.28 19.97 19.36
N ARG A 152 12.07 20.91 20.31
CA ARG A 152 10.86 21.76 20.40
C ARG A 152 10.63 22.72 19.24
N ASP A 153 11.51 22.79 18.24
CA ASP A 153 11.53 23.85 17.24
C ASP A 153 10.97 23.46 15.87
N VAL A 154 10.34 22.28 15.71
CA VAL A 154 9.82 21.84 14.41
C VAL A 154 8.30 21.63 14.47
N ASP A 155 7.57 22.31 13.60
CA ASP A 155 6.14 22.17 13.46
C ASP A 155 5.75 20.83 12.79
N PHE A 156 5.45 19.84 13.64
CA PHE A 156 5.10 18.49 13.24
C PHE A 156 3.78 18.43 12.44
N LEU A 157 2.84 19.31 12.72
CA LEU A 157 1.55 19.34 12.01
C LEU A 157 1.73 19.76 10.55
N ALA A 158 2.64 20.69 10.28
CA ALA A 158 2.99 21.09 8.91
C ALA A 158 3.65 19.95 8.14
N TYR A 159 4.44 19.11 8.82
CA TYR A 159 5.06 17.94 8.21
C TYR A 159 4.05 16.83 7.91
N GLN A 160 3.14 16.52 8.84
CA GLN A 160 2.03 15.58 8.60
C GLN A 160 1.16 16.04 7.42
N TYR A 161 0.86 17.32 7.35
CA TYR A 161 0.05 17.88 6.27
C TYR A 161 0.74 17.73 4.91
N LYS A 162 2.05 17.99 4.83
CA LYS A 162 2.83 17.78 3.60
C LYS A 162 2.88 16.31 3.18
N MET A 163 3.13 15.39 4.11
CA MET A 163 3.17 13.95 3.80
C MET A 163 1.81 13.44 3.34
N TYR A 164 0.71 13.89 3.97
CA TYR A 164 -0.65 13.50 3.60
C TYR A 164 -1.06 13.97 2.18
N HIS A 165 -0.52 15.09 1.71
CA HIS A 165 -0.78 15.61 0.36
C HIS A 165 0.15 15.05 -0.71
N ILE A 166 1.25 14.41 -0.35
CA ILE A 166 2.15 13.72 -1.29
C ILE A 166 1.61 12.32 -1.63
N ILE A 167 0.81 11.73 -0.70
CA ILE A 167 0.29 10.36 -0.80
C ILE A 167 -1.16 10.34 -1.36
N LYS A 168 -1.85 11.47 -1.44
CA LYS A 168 -3.14 11.65 -2.12
C LYS A 168 -2.96 12.17 -3.54
#